data_410d29ac6cf3f69f5153ede959f5f760
#
_entry.id   410d29ac6cf3f69f5153ede959f5f760
#
_cell.length_a   1.000
_cell.length_b   1.000
_cell.length_c   1.000
_cell.angle_alpha   90.00
_cell.angle_beta   90.00
_cell.angle_gamma   90.00
#
_symmetry.space_group_name_H-M   'P 1'
#
loop_
_entity.id
_entity.type
_entity.pdbx_description
1 polymer ?
#
loop_
_entity_poly.entity_id
_entity_poly.type
_entity_poly.pdbx_seq_one_letter_code
_entity_poly.pdbx_strand_id
1 'polypeptide(L)'
;MFDIGYCLLLTKMREKKVNFNTKKAITWVMALSYILFPTCLSAQTETLNAVPEGHEILADRADSMIVNQLRKKNVHFSHNNSVTLLTTGKDKFNDLFKAIDQARSSIHLEYFNFRNDSINEELIRHLAAKTKKGVEVRAVFDGFGNASNNRPMKKRHLKATREKGIEIYEFKPMEFPWLHDIFNRDHRKIVVIDGKVAYTGGMNVADYYINGTEVVGSWHDMHCRIEGDEVNTLQNIFLNMWFLASGQKIHGAKYYRGISNADYIKGLKPDTCGSVGSKMVGIINREPHVSKDIIRYFYINAINDAKDSIKLINPYFTLSRALKKALRNAVKRGVKVEILLSVKSDIPLTPDCGFYNAHQLMKKGCTIWMYEKGFHHTKIITVDGQFCTVGSANLNARSLRWDREENAVIVDACTTHELDELFEAQKKDSFKLTEAKWKQWRTPWQRFRGWFAHLLSPFL
;
A
#
# COMPACT_ATOMS: atom_id res chain seq x y z
N MET A 1 7.37 -4.32 9.01
CA MET A 1 6.76 -3.36 9.95
C MET A 1 6.91 -3.77 11.40
N PHE A 2 6.78 -5.03 11.75
CA PHE A 2 7.22 -5.57 13.05
C PHE A 2 8.66 -5.19 13.35
N ASP A 3 9.46 -5.12 12.31
CA ASP A 3 10.90 -4.92 12.39
C ASP A 3 11.34 -3.45 12.60
N ILE A 4 10.59 -2.44 12.16
CA ILE A 4 10.95 -1.04 12.46
C ILE A 4 10.70 -0.75 13.95
N GLY A 5 9.60 -1.23 14.50
CA GLY A 5 9.32 -1.13 15.93
C GLY A 5 10.34 -1.90 16.77
N TYR A 6 10.74 -3.08 16.30
CA TYR A 6 11.74 -3.91 16.97
C TYR A 6 13.15 -3.30 16.89
N CYS A 7 13.53 -2.76 15.73
CA CYS A 7 14.81 -2.08 15.56
C CYS A 7 14.91 -0.80 16.42
N LEU A 8 13.83 0.00 16.47
CA LEU A 8 13.74 1.20 17.32
C LEU A 8 13.70 0.86 18.82
N LEU A 9 13.02 -0.26 19.19
CA LEU A 9 13.05 -0.75 20.57
C LEU A 9 14.46 -1.21 20.97
N LEU A 10 15.15 -1.93 20.10
CA LEU A 10 16.54 -2.37 20.32
C LEU A 10 17.52 -1.18 20.33
N THR A 11 17.31 -0.16 19.52
CA THR A 11 18.16 1.04 19.50
C THR A 11 17.92 1.87 20.77
N LYS A 12 16.67 2.09 21.19
CA LYS A 12 16.35 2.76 22.46
C LYS A 12 16.81 1.98 23.69
N MET A 13 16.84 0.63 23.62
CA MET A 13 17.36 -0.21 24.69
C MET A 13 18.89 -0.24 24.73
N ARG A 14 19.59 0.00 23.60
CA ARG A 14 21.05 0.12 23.54
C ARG A 14 21.54 1.38 24.24
N GLU A 15 20.77 2.46 24.17
CA GLU A 15 21.08 3.72 24.86
C GLU A 15 20.84 3.66 26.38
N LYS A 16 20.04 2.68 26.89
CA LYS A 16 19.70 2.53 28.31
C LYS A 16 20.34 1.32 29.00
N LYS A 17 21.53 0.85 28.65
CA LYS A 17 22.25 -0.26 29.34
C LYS A 17 21.33 -1.31 30.01
N VAL A 18 20.36 -1.88 29.28
CA VAL A 18 19.45 -2.91 29.81
C VAL A 18 20.09 -4.28 29.68
N ASN A 19 20.08 -5.05 30.76
CA ASN A 19 20.80 -6.31 30.94
C ASN A 19 20.32 -7.38 29.93
N PHE A 20 21.25 -8.22 29.43
CA PHE A 20 21.05 -9.20 28.36
C PHE A 20 19.96 -10.25 28.62
N ASN A 21 19.68 -10.58 29.87
CA ASN A 21 18.63 -11.53 30.25
C ASN A 21 17.20 -11.03 30.07
N THR A 22 16.98 -9.73 30.18
CA THR A 22 15.67 -9.12 29.97
C THR A 22 15.24 -9.11 28.49
N LYS A 23 16.23 -9.08 27.58
CA LYS A 23 15.98 -9.13 26.12
C LYS A 23 15.44 -10.48 25.67
N LYS A 24 15.93 -11.59 26.24
CA LYS A 24 15.41 -12.93 25.94
C LYS A 24 14.00 -13.14 26.46
N ALA A 25 13.69 -12.64 27.66
CA ALA A 25 12.35 -12.75 28.24
C ALA A 25 11.28 -12.00 27.42
N ILE A 26 11.58 -10.81 26.92
CA ILE A 26 10.67 -10.03 26.07
C ILE A 26 10.40 -10.74 24.74
N THR A 27 11.41 -11.37 24.13
CA THR A 27 11.25 -12.14 22.88
C THR A 27 10.35 -13.37 23.07
N TRP A 28 10.45 -14.05 24.20
CA TRP A 28 9.62 -15.22 24.53
C TRP A 28 8.18 -14.82 24.90
N VAL A 29 7.98 -13.71 25.60
CA VAL A 29 6.65 -13.19 25.91
C VAL A 29 5.92 -12.76 24.65
N MET A 30 6.59 -12.15 23.69
CA MET A 30 5.99 -11.82 22.40
C MET A 30 5.65 -13.06 21.55
N ALA A 31 6.43 -14.14 21.61
CA ALA A 31 6.13 -15.39 20.93
C ALA A 31 4.96 -16.17 21.57
N LEU A 32 4.85 -16.13 22.90
CA LEU A 32 3.78 -16.81 23.65
C LEU A 32 2.41 -16.13 23.57
N SER A 33 2.36 -14.80 23.46
CA SER A 33 1.08 -14.07 23.31
C SER A 33 0.36 -14.38 21.99
N TYR A 34 1.04 -14.97 20.99
CA TYR A 34 0.45 -15.45 19.75
C TYR A 34 -0.36 -16.74 19.87
N ILE A 35 -0.22 -17.48 20.97
CA ILE A 35 -0.76 -18.86 21.09
C ILE A 35 -2.07 -18.89 21.88
N LEU A 36 -2.40 -17.89 22.68
CA LEU A 36 -3.36 -18.08 23.78
C LEU A 36 -4.70 -17.35 23.71
N PHE A 37 -5.01 -16.47 22.75
CA PHE A 37 -6.34 -15.83 22.75
C PHE A 37 -6.98 -15.63 21.36
N PRO A 38 -7.99 -16.43 21.03
CA PRO A 38 -9.03 -16.02 20.09
C PRO A 38 -10.31 -15.67 20.87
N THR A 39 -10.68 -14.43 20.99
CA THR A 39 -12.04 -14.08 21.44
C THR A 39 -12.73 -13.08 20.53
N CYS A 40 -13.92 -13.49 20.14
CA CYS A 40 -14.95 -12.76 19.42
C CYS A 40 -15.44 -11.52 20.16
N LEU A 41 -15.63 -10.43 19.40
CA LEU A 41 -16.70 -9.47 19.65
C LEU A 41 -17.37 -9.15 18.31
N SER A 42 -18.64 -9.49 18.20
CA SER A 42 -19.50 -9.20 17.06
C SER A 42 -20.04 -7.77 17.19
N ALA A 43 -19.79 -6.92 16.22
CA ALA A 43 -20.54 -5.69 16.01
C ALA A 43 -21.25 -5.79 14.65
N GLN A 44 -22.54 -5.63 14.68
CA GLN A 44 -23.44 -5.61 13.51
C GLN A 44 -23.13 -4.36 12.68
N THR A 45 -22.87 -4.57 11.40
CA THR A 45 -22.81 -3.51 10.39
C THR A 45 -24.00 -3.66 9.45
N GLU A 46 -24.83 -2.63 9.44
CA GLU A 46 -25.88 -2.47 8.45
C GLU A 46 -25.28 -2.30 7.06
N THR A 47 -25.82 -3.07 6.13
CA THR A 47 -25.47 -3.09 4.71
C THR A 47 -26.07 -1.88 4.02
N LEU A 48 -25.26 -1.11 3.31
CA LEU A 48 -25.69 -0.09 2.35
C LEU A 48 -25.51 -0.61 0.91
N ASN A 49 -26.61 -0.96 0.37
CA ASN A 49 -27.25 -0.75 -0.94
C ASN A 49 -26.67 -1.20 -2.28
N ALA A 50 -27.55 -1.84 -2.95
CA ALA A 50 -27.74 -2.27 -4.32
C ALA A 50 -27.16 -1.34 -5.40
N VAL A 51 -26.45 -1.95 -6.34
CA VAL A 51 -25.95 -1.38 -7.60
C VAL A 51 -26.93 -1.72 -8.72
N PRO A 52 -27.23 -0.80 -9.66
CA PRO A 52 -28.08 -1.08 -10.81
C PRO A 52 -27.43 -2.09 -11.78
N GLU A 53 -28.21 -3.02 -12.29
CA GLU A 53 -27.82 -3.98 -13.30
C GLU A 53 -27.69 -3.34 -14.68
N GLY A 54 -26.57 -3.63 -15.34
CA GLY A 54 -26.29 -3.32 -16.74
C GLY A 54 -24.92 -3.90 -17.11
N HIS A 55 -24.85 -5.20 -17.45
CA HIS A 55 -23.59 -5.88 -17.72
C HIS A 55 -23.49 -6.34 -19.17
N GLU A 56 -22.56 -5.73 -19.93
CA GLU A 56 -21.99 -6.37 -21.11
C GLU A 56 -21.06 -7.53 -20.71
N ILE A 57 -21.19 -8.66 -21.38
CA ILE A 57 -20.31 -9.83 -21.22
C ILE A 57 -19.02 -9.52 -21.96
N LEU A 58 -17.94 -9.28 -21.24
CA LEU A 58 -16.60 -9.09 -21.79
C LEU A 58 -15.96 -10.45 -22.13
N ALA A 59 -15.14 -10.47 -23.18
CA ALA A 59 -14.48 -11.65 -23.73
C ALA A 59 -13.56 -12.38 -22.72
N ASP A 60 -13.13 -13.59 -23.04
CA ASP A 60 -12.31 -14.50 -22.21
C ASP A 60 -10.83 -14.06 -22.11
N ARG A 61 -10.59 -12.85 -21.68
CA ARG A 61 -9.29 -12.23 -21.42
C ARG A 61 -9.01 -12.16 -19.92
N ALA A 62 -7.75 -12.08 -19.51
CA ALA A 62 -7.36 -12.03 -18.09
C ALA A 62 -7.95 -10.80 -17.36
N ASP A 63 -8.01 -9.65 -18.01
CA ASP A 63 -8.63 -8.44 -17.50
C ASP A 63 -10.13 -8.61 -17.24
N SER A 64 -10.85 -9.21 -18.18
CA SER A 64 -12.28 -9.47 -18.06
C SER A 64 -12.57 -10.50 -16.97
N MET A 65 -11.75 -11.54 -16.89
CA MET A 65 -11.88 -12.58 -15.86
C MET A 65 -11.72 -11.98 -14.45
N ILE A 66 -10.67 -11.18 -14.21
CA ILE A 66 -10.42 -10.58 -12.91
C ILE A 66 -11.50 -9.57 -12.52
N VAL A 67 -11.97 -8.74 -13.46
CA VAL A 67 -13.08 -7.79 -13.22
C VAL A 67 -14.34 -8.53 -12.80
N ASN A 68 -14.73 -9.57 -13.58
CA ASN A 68 -15.93 -10.37 -13.27
C ASN A 68 -15.83 -11.08 -11.91
N GLN A 69 -14.65 -11.59 -11.56
CA GLN A 69 -14.43 -12.25 -10.26
C GLN A 69 -14.49 -11.25 -9.10
N LEU A 70 -13.96 -10.03 -9.27
CA LEU A 70 -14.00 -8.99 -8.25
C LEU A 70 -15.41 -8.39 -8.10
N ARG A 71 -16.16 -8.21 -9.20
CA ARG A 71 -17.57 -7.81 -9.15
C ARG A 71 -18.43 -8.80 -8.33
N LYS A 72 -18.18 -10.11 -8.46
CA LYS A 72 -18.80 -11.15 -7.62
C LYS A 72 -18.43 -11.03 -6.13
N LYS A 73 -17.41 -10.25 -5.81
CA LYS A 73 -17.00 -9.90 -4.44
C LYS A 73 -17.42 -8.48 -4.04
N ASN A 74 -18.37 -7.89 -4.75
CA ASN A 74 -18.89 -6.54 -4.53
C ASN A 74 -17.84 -5.42 -4.71
N VAL A 75 -16.83 -5.65 -5.55
CA VAL A 75 -15.93 -4.57 -5.97
C VAL A 75 -16.58 -3.85 -7.14
N HIS A 76 -16.78 -2.55 -6.96
CA HIS A 76 -17.24 -1.67 -8.03
C HIS A 76 -16.12 -1.40 -9.02
N PHE A 77 -16.47 -1.30 -10.31
CA PHE A 77 -15.60 -0.86 -11.39
C PHE A 77 -16.34 0.16 -12.24
N SER A 78 -15.78 1.34 -12.38
CA SER A 78 -16.27 2.39 -13.28
C SER A 78 -15.32 2.58 -14.47
N HIS A 79 -15.85 3.11 -15.59
CA HIS A 79 -15.12 3.25 -16.86
C HIS A 79 -14.71 4.67 -17.20
N ASN A 80 -14.98 5.64 -16.33
CA ASN A 80 -14.80 7.06 -16.57
C ASN A 80 -13.77 7.66 -15.62
N ASN A 81 -12.62 7.01 -15.53
CA ASN A 81 -11.52 7.51 -14.70
C ASN A 81 -10.33 7.96 -15.55
N SER A 82 -9.58 8.92 -15.04
CA SER A 82 -8.22 9.24 -15.44
C SER A 82 -7.27 8.78 -14.34
N VAL A 83 -6.13 8.22 -14.70
CA VAL A 83 -5.08 7.77 -13.77
C VAL A 83 -3.76 8.34 -14.22
N THR A 84 -3.07 9.05 -13.32
CA THR A 84 -1.71 9.52 -13.52
C THR A 84 -0.79 8.80 -12.54
N LEU A 85 0.23 8.14 -13.03
CA LEU A 85 1.25 7.50 -12.20
C LEU A 85 2.22 8.53 -11.64
N LEU A 86 2.53 8.43 -10.35
CA LEU A 86 3.46 9.29 -9.62
C LEU A 86 4.59 8.40 -9.12
N THR A 87 5.67 8.34 -9.89
CA THR A 87 6.74 7.35 -9.75
C THR A 87 7.83 7.77 -8.76
N THR A 88 7.84 9.03 -8.33
CA THR A 88 8.79 9.57 -7.35
C THR A 88 8.07 10.34 -6.24
N GLY A 89 8.69 10.43 -5.07
CA GLY A 89 8.17 11.28 -3.99
C GLY A 89 8.08 12.75 -4.40
N LYS A 90 9.03 13.23 -5.21
CA LYS A 90 9.01 14.60 -5.73
C LYS A 90 7.78 14.87 -6.60
N ASP A 91 7.47 13.97 -7.53
CA ASP A 91 6.29 14.10 -8.39
C ASP A 91 5.01 14.06 -7.58
N LYS A 92 4.92 13.09 -6.65
CA LYS A 92 3.75 12.93 -5.77
C LYS A 92 3.49 14.19 -4.94
N PHE A 93 4.50 14.73 -4.26
CA PHE A 93 4.28 15.89 -3.40
C PHE A 93 4.06 17.17 -4.19
N ASN A 94 4.75 17.37 -5.31
CA ASN A 94 4.52 18.53 -6.18
C ASN A 94 3.10 18.54 -6.76
N ASP A 95 2.60 17.39 -7.20
CA ASP A 95 1.24 17.28 -7.72
C ASP A 95 0.20 17.47 -6.61
N LEU A 96 0.40 16.80 -5.46
CA LEU A 96 -0.47 16.89 -4.30
C LEU A 96 -0.58 18.34 -3.78
N PHE A 97 0.52 19.08 -3.65
CA PHE A 97 0.49 20.45 -3.17
C PHE A 97 -0.27 21.38 -4.14
N LYS A 98 -0.08 21.20 -5.46
CA LYS A 98 -0.86 21.93 -6.45
C LYS A 98 -2.37 21.64 -6.33
N ALA A 99 -2.73 20.38 -6.13
CA ALA A 99 -4.13 20.00 -5.95
C ALA A 99 -4.72 20.57 -4.65
N ILE A 100 -3.97 20.54 -3.55
CA ILE A 100 -4.35 21.15 -2.27
C ILE A 100 -4.57 22.65 -2.47
N ASP A 101 -3.68 23.36 -3.16
CA ASP A 101 -3.79 24.80 -3.38
C ASP A 101 -5.02 25.17 -4.23
N GLN A 102 -5.53 24.25 -5.04
CA GLN A 102 -6.75 24.41 -5.84
C GLN A 102 -8.03 24.03 -5.11
N ALA A 103 -7.95 23.36 -3.96
CA ALA A 103 -9.10 22.90 -3.18
C ALA A 103 -10.04 24.06 -2.80
N ARG A 104 -11.36 23.79 -2.82
CA ARG A 104 -12.39 24.78 -2.54
C ARG A 104 -13.37 24.37 -1.43
N SER A 105 -13.50 23.09 -1.15
CA SER A 105 -14.53 22.55 -0.24
C SER A 105 -13.93 21.71 0.87
N SER A 106 -13.23 20.63 0.53
CA SER A 106 -12.73 19.66 1.52
C SER A 106 -11.42 19.01 1.11
N ILE A 107 -10.58 18.69 2.09
CA ILE A 107 -9.35 17.92 1.93
C ILE A 107 -9.34 16.85 3.02
N HIS A 108 -9.36 15.60 2.61
CA HIS A 108 -9.35 14.44 3.47
C HIS A 108 -8.05 13.64 3.28
N LEU A 109 -7.35 13.32 4.36
CA LEU A 109 -6.07 12.63 4.32
C LEU A 109 -6.08 11.42 5.27
N GLU A 110 -5.72 10.27 4.77
CA GLU A 110 -5.55 9.02 5.50
C GLU A 110 -4.18 8.45 5.20
N TYR A 111 -3.34 8.28 6.24
CA TYR A 111 -2.00 7.76 6.08
C TYR A 111 -1.63 6.80 7.19
N PHE A 112 -0.78 5.84 6.89
CA PHE A 112 -0.16 5.02 7.92
C PHE A 112 0.81 5.85 8.77
N ASN A 113 1.53 6.79 8.15
CA ASN A 113 2.56 7.55 8.83
C ASN A 113 2.60 9.01 8.35
N PHE A 114 2.47 9.93 9.31
CA PHE A 114 2.85 11.34 9.17
C PHE A 114 4.14 11.53 9.94
N ARG A 115 5.26 11.65 9.23
CA ARG A 115 6.54 11.87 9.87
C ARG A 115 6.72 13.34 10.21
N ASN A 116 7.26 13.65 11.39
CA ASN A 116 7.56 15.04 11.77
C ASN A 116 8.88 15.48 11.12
N ASP A 117 8.82 15.85 9.85
CA ASP A 117 9.93 16.27 9.00
C ASP A 117 9.52 17.39 8.03
N SER A 118 10.43 17.84 7.15
CA SER A 118 10.22 19.04 6.33
C SER A 118 9.07 18.90 5.34
N ILE A 119 8.85 17.72 4.75
CA ILE A 119 7.73 17.54 3.82
C ILE A 119 6.37 17.58 4.54
N ASN A 120 6.30 17.08 5.78
CA ASN A 120 5.10 17.21 6.58
C ASN A 120 4.86 18.65 7.03
N GLU A 121 5.91 19.39 7.39
CA GLU A 121 5.79 20.83 7.72
C GLU A 121 5.25 21.61 6.51
N GLU A 122 5.73 21.30 5.31
CA GLU A 122 5.24 21.91 4.08
C GLU A 122 3.78 21.54 3.80
N LEU A 123 3.41 20.26 3.94
CA LEU A 123 2.02 19.80 3.82
C LEU A 123 1.11 20.58 4.78
N ILE A 124 1.47 20.67 6.06
CA ILE A 124 0.70 21.42 7.08
C ILE A 124 0.59 22.89 6.73
N ARG A 125 1.61 23.50 6.13
CA ARG A 125 1.57 24.89 5.65
C ARG A 125 0.51 25.09 4.55
N HIS A 126 0.47 24.20 3.54
CA HIS A 126 -0.53 24.24 2.48
C HIS A 126 -1.94 24.03 3.04
N LEU A 127 -2.13 23.03 3.90
CA LEU A 127 -3.42 22.74 4.53
C LEU A 127 -3.93 23.91 5.38
N ALA A 128 -3.05 24.53 6.20
CA ALA A 128 -3.38 25.70 7.01
C ALA A 128 -3.74 26.94 6.17
N ALA A 129 -3.16 27.10 4.99
CA ALA A 129 -3.56 28.17 4.07
C ALA A 129 -4.98 27.94 3.53
N LYS A 130 -5.42 26.70 3.42
CA LYS A 130 -6.76 26.31 2.94
C LYS A 130 -7.82 26.43 4.06
N THR A 131 -7.51 26.04 5.30
CA THR A 131 -8.44 26.24 6.44
C THR A 131 -8.79 27.70 6.64
N LYS A 132 -7.82 28.62 6.48
CA LYS A 132 -8.05 30.08 6.51
C LYS A 132 -9.01 30.58 5.42
N LYS A 133 -9.19 29.80 4.34
CA LYS A 133 -10.13 30.09 3.25
C LYS A 133 -11.46 29.34 3.38
N GLY A 134 -11.71 28.71 4.54
CA GLY A 134 -12.94 27.97 4.82
C GLY A 134 -13.00 26.55 4.26
N VAL A 135 -11.89 26.00 3.73
CA VAL A 135 -11.84 24.61 3.30
C VAL A 135 -11.78 23.68 4.53
N GLU A 136 -12.62 22.66 4.56
CA GLU A 136 -12.63 21.66 5.60
C GLU A 136 -11.44 20.71 5.44
N VAL A 137 -10.57 20.60 6.44
CA VAL A 137 -9.38 19.73 6.37
C VAL A 137 -9.42 18.71 7.48
N ARG A 138 -9.45 17.43 7.12
CA ARG A 138 -9.46 16.28 8.02
C ARG A 138 -8.35 15.30 7.70
N ALA A 139 -7.64 14.86 8.73
CA ALA A 139 -6.54 13.93 8.61
C ALA A 139 -6.64 12.80 9.64
N VAL A 140 -6.37 11.56 9.20
CA VAL A 140 -6.23 10.37 10.06
C VAL A 140 -4.87 9.73 9.79
N PHE A 141 -4.21 9.27 10.84
CA PHE A 141 -3.00 8.45 10.71
C PHE A 141 -2.96 7.34 11.75
N ASP A 142 -2.21 6.31 11.46
CA ASP A 142 -2.16 5.11 12.28
C ASP A 142 -1.20 5.26 13.47
N GLY A 143 -1.64 4.90 14.67
CA GLY A 143 -0.85 5.01 15.89
C GLY A 143 0.37 4.08 15.90
N PHE A 144 0.30 2.88 15.32
CA PHE A 144 1.46 2.00 15.20
C PHE A 144 2.46 2.56 14.16
N GLY A 145 1.96 3.07 13.02
CA GLY A 145 2.77 3.76 12.04
C GLY A 145 3.51 4.95 12.64
N ASN A 146 2.82 5.72 13.46
CA ASN A 146 3.42 6.83 14.19
C ASN A 146 4.49 6.37 15.20
N ALA A 147 4.16 5.41 16.06
CA ALA A 147 5.07 4.92 17.10
C ALA A 147 6.31 4.21 16.56
N SER A 148 6.21 3.57 15.39
CA SER A 148 7.30 2.83 14.75
C SER A 148 8.29 3.71 14.01
N ASN A 149 7.97 4.99 13.78
CA ASN A 149 8.85 5.90 13.04
C ASN A 149 9.83 6.65 13.98
N ASN A 150 10.98 7.05 13.45
CA ASN A 150 12.02 7.72 14.24
C ASN A 150 11.78 9.22 14.47
N ARG A 151 10.78 9.81 13.80
CA ARG A 151 10.32 11.20 13.98
C ARG A 151 8.80 11.24 14.13
N PRO A 152 8.22 10.68 15.24
CA PRO A 152 6.77 10.58 15.39
C PRO A 152 6.13 11.95 15.64
N MET A 153 4.89 12.09 15.21
CA MET A 153 4.01 13.19 15.64
C MET A 153 3.70 13.02 17.11
N LYS A 154 4.13 13.97 17.93
CA LYS A 154 3.87 13.99 19.37
C LYS A 154 2.60 14.81 19.68
N LYS A 155 2.02 14.67 20.87
CA LYS A 155 0.82 15.42 21.31
C LYS A 155 0.94 16.93 21.07
N ARG A 156 2.12 17.54 21.31
CA ARG A 156 2.38 18.95 21.03
C ARG A 156 2.25 19.32 19.54
N HIS A 157 2.72 18.42 18.63
CA HIS A 157 2.64 18.66 17.19
C HIS A 157 1.18 18.56 16.72
N LEU A 158 0.41 17.59 17.25
CA LEU A 158 -1.02 17.46 16.96
C LEU A 158 -1.81 18.67 17.45
N LYS A 159 -1.50 19.18 18.67
CA LYS A 159 -2.10 20.41 19.18
C LYS A 159 -1.82 21.59 18.25
N ALA A 160 -0.56 21.83 17.89
CA ALA A 160 -0.17 22.91 16.98
C ALA A 160 -0.81 22.78 15.57
N THR A 161 -1.06 21.56 15.11
CA THR A 161 -1.76 21.30 13.83
C THR A 161 -3.24 21.66 13.96
N ARG A 162 -3.90 21.28 15.05
CA ARG A 162 -5.31 21.61 15.32
C ARG A 162 -5.54 23.11 15.47
N GLU A 163 -4.62 23.82 16.09
CA GLU A 163 -4.65 25.29 16.24
C GLU A 163 -4.64 26.02 14.88
N LYS A 164 -4.18 25.34 13.79
CA LYS A 164 -4.25 25.84 12.42
C LYS A 164 -5.59 25.52 11.72
N GLY A 165 -6.57 24.98 12.44
CA GLY A 165 -7.88 24.62 11.89
C GLY A 165 -7.92 23.26 11.18
N ILE A 166 -6.89 22.41 11.32
CA ILE A 166 -6.83 21.08 10.74
C ILE A 166 -7.34 20.06 11.77
N GLU A 167 -8.43 19.36 11.46
CA GLU A 167 -8.90 18.27 12.30
C GLU A 167 -8.01 17.03 12.04
N ILE A 168 -7.21 16.62 13.04
CA ILE A 168 -6.29 15.48 12.92
C ILE A 168 -6.46 14.51 14.07
N TYR A 169 -6.60 13.21 13.74
CA TYR A 169 -6.76 12.12 14.69
C TYR A 169 -5.75 10.99 14.47
N GLU A 170 -5.28 10.44 15.58
CA GLU A 170 -4.44 9.23 15.59
C GLU A 170 -5.35 8.01 15.81
N PHE A 171 -5.39 7.11 14.81
CA PHE A 171 -6.17 5.88 14.90
C PHE A 171 -5.45 4.86 15.78
N LYS A 172 -6.14 4.38 16.83
CA LYS A 172 -5.62 3.42 17.79
C LYS A 172 -4.22 3.81 18.29
N PRO A 173 -4.05 4.89 19.08
CA PRO A 173 -2.78 5.25 19.68
C PRO A 173 -2.14 4.07 20.41
N MET A 174 -0.82 3.96 20.37
CA MET A 174 -0.09 2.88 21.04
C MET A 174 0.05 3.18 22.52
N GLU A 175 -0.89 2.70 23.33
CA GLU A 175 -0.91 2.85 24.79
C GLU A 175 -0.58 1.53 25.51
N PHE A 176 0.10 1.59 26.65
CA PHE A 176 0.41 0.39 27.42
C PHE A 176 -0.84 -0.15 28.15
N PRO A 177 -1.10 -1.46 28.14
CA PRO A 177 -0.40 -2.55 27.43
C PRO A 177 -0.85 -2.70 25.97
N TRP A 178 -0.01 -2.27 25.03
CA TRP A 178 -0.25 -2.16 23.57
C TRP A 178 -0.36 -3.48 22.80
N LEU A 179 -0.20 -4.64 23.46
CA LEU A 179 -0.15 -5.96 22.79
C LEU A 179 -1.40 -6.31 21.97
N HIS A 180 -2.57 -5.85 22.39
CA HIS A 180 -3.84 -6.09 21.70
C HIS A 180 -4.04 -5.20 20.47
N ASP A 181 -3.29 -4.10 20.34
CA ASP A 181 -3.42 -3.11 19.26
C ASP A 181 -2.39 -3.25 18.15
N ILE A 182 -1.62 -4.34 18.12
CA ILE A 182 -0.61 -4.58 17.08
C ILE A 182 -1.26 -4.89 15.71
N PHE A 183 -2.45 -5.48 15.72
CA PHE A 183 -3.17 -5.92 14.52
C PHE A 183 -4.31 -5.00 14.12
N ASN A 184 -4.84 -5.22 12.91
CA ASN A 184 -5.93 -4.43 12.34
C ASN A 184 -5.59 -2.94 12.24
N ARG A 185 -4.34 -2.67 11.88
CA ARG A 185 -3.81 -1.32 11.67
C ARG A 185 -4.29 -0.76 10.33
N ASP A 186 -4.22 0.55 10.19
CA ASP A 186 -4.54 1.21 8.94
C ASP A 186 -3.26 1.48 8.15
N HIS A 187 -3.07 0.70 7.07
CA HIS A 187 -1.88 0.84 6.23
C HIS A 187 -2.17 1.53 4.90
N ARG A 188 -3.39 2.04 4.71
CA ARG A 188 -3.79 2.78 3.51
C ARG A 188 -3.14 4.16 3.45
N LYS A 189 -3.08 4.73 2.26
CA LYS A 189 -2.60 6.07 1.98
C LYS A 189 -3.55 6.69 0.97
N ILE A 190 -4.51 7.45 1.48
CA ILE A 190 -5.59 8.03 0.69
C ILE A 190 -5.61 9.53 0.91
N VAL A 191 -5.72 10.30 -0.16
CA VAL A 191 -6.10 11.72 -0.09
C VAL A 191 -7.29 11.93 -1.03
N VAL A 192 -8.30 12.64 -0.57
CA VAL A 192 -9.43 13.06 -1.43
C VAL A 192 -9.60 14.56 -1.31
N ILE A 193 -9.65 15.25 -2.44
CA ILE A 193 -9.79 16.70 -2.54
C ILE A 193 -11.07 17.03 -3.29
N ASP A 194 -11.96 17.77 -2.62
CA ASP A 194 -13.25 18.24 -3.16
C ASP A 194 -14.16 17.12 -3.71
N GLY A 195 -13.93 15.86 -3.34
CA GLY A 195 -14.58 14.69 -3.94
C GLY A 195 -14.30 14.51 -5.44
N LYS A 196 -13.27 15.16 -5.99
CA LYS A 196 -12.97 15.21 -7.44
C LYS A 196 -11.65 14.55 -7.80
N VAL A 197 -10.65 14.69 -6.94
CA VAL A 197 -9.31 14.15 -7.12
C VAL A 197 -8.97 13.29 -5.94
N ALA A 198 -8.45 12.10 -6.20
CA ALA A 198 -7.94 11.23 -5.16
C ALA A 198 -6.50 10.80 -5.44
N TYR A 199 -5.78 10.48 -4.39
CA TYR A 199 -4.44 9.91 -4.42
C TYR A 199 -4.44 8.63 -3.62
N THR A 200 -3.78 7.59 -4.16
CA THR A 200 -3.55 6.34 -3.43
C THR A 200 -2.26 5.66 -3.89
N GLY A 201 -1.71 4.75 -3.06
CA GLY A 201 -0.47 4.03 -3.37
C GLY A 201 0.37 3.70 -2.13
N GLY A 202 1.69 3.53 -2.33
CA GLY A 202 2.60 3.08 -1.27
C GLY A 202 3.20 4.20 -0.41
N MET A 203 3.23 5.46 -0.89
CA MET A 203 3.98 6.56 -0.26
C MET A 203 3.26 7.18 0.94
N ASN A 204 3.92 7.23 2.09
CA ASN A 204 3.49 8.03 3.24
C ASN A 204 3.89 9.52 3.12
N VAL A 205 3.74 10.28 4.21
CA VAL A 205 4.25 11.64 4.32
C VAL A 205 5.59 11.60 5.05
N ALA A 206 6.68 11.62 4.27
CA ALA A 206 8.04 11.58 4.82
C ALA A 206 9.09 12.04 3.78
N ASP A 207 10.13 12.72 4.25
CA ASP A 207 11.24 13.25 3.44
C ASP A 207 11.98 12.16 2.66
N TYR A 208 12.06 10.94 3.19
CA TYR A 208 12.85 9.88 2.58
C TYR A 208 12.30 9.40 1.22
N TYR A 209 11.05 9.68 0.89
CA TYR A 209 10.53 9.44 -0.47
C TYR A 209 11.17 10.35 -1.53
N ILE A 210 11.75 11.50 -1.10
CA ILE A 210 12.44 12.45 -1.98
C ILE A 210 13.96 12.25 -1.87
N ASN A 211 14.46 12.17 -0.63
CA ASN A 211 15.89 12.26 -0.34
C ASN A 211 16.56 10.90 -0.12
N GLY A 212 15.76 9.81 -0.04
CA GLY A 212 16.26 8.50 0.38
C GLY A 212 16.66 8.46 1.85
N THR A 213 17.46 7.47 2.23
CA THR A 213 18.03 7.32 3.57
C THR A 213 19.49 6.90 3.50
N GLU A 214 20.27 7.16 4.54
CA GLU A 214 21.67 6.71 4.63
C GLU A 214 21.80 5.18 4.55
N VAL A 215 20.80 4.44 5.05
CA VAL A 215 20.82 2.97 5.13
C VAL A 215 20.60 2.32 3.77
N VAL A 216 19.62 2.80 3.00
CA VAL A 216 19.24 2.14 1.75
C VAL A 216 19.59 2.95 0.50
N GLY A 217 19.96 4.22 0.64
CA GLY A 217 20.17 5.14 -0.49
C GLY A 217 18.83 5.67 -1.00
N SER A 218 18.63 5.67 -2.33
CA SER A 218 17.38 6.09 -2.96
C SER A 218 16.20 5.23 -2.52
N TRP A 219 15.04 5.87 -2.34
CA TRP A 219 13.80 5.23 -1.95
C TRP A 219 12.79 5.36 -3.09
N HIS A 220 12.42 4.24 -3.67
CA HIS A 220 11.46 4.17 -4.76
C HIS A 220 10.12 3.65 -4.24
N ASP A 221 9.04 4.29 -4.59
CA ASP A 221 7.69 3.83 -4.34
C ASP A 221 6.74 4.34 -5.43
N MET A 222 5.52 3.81 -5.47
CA MET A 222 4.51 4.17 -6.46
C MET A 222 3.30 4.78 -5.79
N HIS A 223 2.78 5.84 -6.40
CA HIS A 223 1.49 6.45 -6.08
C HIS A 223 0.74 6.71 -7.37
N CYS A 224 -0.56 6.89 -7.29
CA CYS A 224 -1.34 7.38 -8.43
C CYS A 224 -2.32 8.47 -7.99
N ARG A 225 -2.59 9.38 -8.92
CA ARG A 225 -3.68 10.32 -8.88
C ARG A 225 -4.82 9.74 -9.70
N ILE A 226 -6.02 9.75 -9.14
CA ILE A 226 -7.24 9.26 -9.78
C ILE A 226 -8.25 10.41 -9.83
N GLU A 227 -8.86 10.59 -10.98
CA GLU A 227 -9.98 11.50 -11.20
C GLU A 227 -11.08 10.70 -11.91
N GLY A 228 -12.30 10.78 -11.43
CA GLY A 228 -13.40 9.98 -11.95
C GLY A 228 -14.27 9.40 -10.85
N ASP A 229 -15.10 8.42 -11.20
CA ASP A 229 -16.11 7.89 -10.27
C ASP A 229 -15.50 7.11 -9.10
N GLU A 230 -14.32 6.49 -9.28
CA GLU A 230 -13.66 5.76 -8.19
C GLU A 230 -13.10 6.67 -7.09
N VAL A 231 -13.06 7.99 -7.30
CA VAL A 231 -12.84 8.95 -6.21
C VAL A 231 -13.89 8.80 -5.11
N ASN A 232 -15.13 8.49 -5.46
CA ASN A 232 -16.23 8.28 -4.51
C ASN A 232 -15.97 7.04 -3.63
N THR A 233 -15.39 5.99 -4.21
CA THR A 233 -15.02 4.79 -3.45
C THR A 233 -13.93 5.11 -2.41
N LEU A 234 -12.88 5.84 -2.80
CA LEU A 234 -11.82 6.28 -1.88
C LEU A 234 -12.36 7.24 -0.82
N GLN A 235 -13.30 8.12 -1.19
CA GLN A 235 -13.98 9.01 -0.24
C GLN A 235 -14.77 8.23 0.81
N ASN A 236 -15.50 7.19 0.42
CA ASN A 236 -16.23 6.32 1.35
C ASN A 236 -15.29 5.60 2.31
N ILE A 237 -14.14 5.12 1.82
CA ILE A 237 -13.12 4.48 2.65
C ILE A 237 -12.62 5.47 3.71
N PHE A 238 -12.27 6.69 3.31
CA PHE A 238 -11.84 7.74 4.23
C PHE A 238 -12.93 8.06 5.27
N LEU A 239 -14.18 8.27 4.87
CA LEU A 239 -15.26 8.64 5.79
C LEU A 239 -15.51 7.55 6.85
N ASN A 240 -15.41 6.28 6.46
CA ASN A 240 -15.48 5.15 7.40
C ASN A 240 -14.29 5.17 8.37
N MET A 241 -13.08 5.44 7.86
CA MET A 241 -11.90 5.52 8.71
C MET A 241 -11.93 6.72 9.65
N TRP A 242 -12.44 7.86 9.18
CA TRP A 242 -12.68 9.05 10.00
C TRP A 242 -13.61 8.73 11.18
N PHE A 243 -14.74 8.05 10.91
CA PHE A 243 -15.65 7.64 11.98
C PHE A 243 -14.98 6.71 13.00
N LEU A 244 -14.18 5.74 12.53
CA LEU A 244 -13.45 4.82 13.42
C LEU A 244 -12.40 5.53 14.30
N ALA A 245 -11.78 6.60 13.79
CA ALA A 245 -10.73 7.32 14.50
C ALA A 245 -11.26 8.44 15.41
N SER A 246 -12.32 9.13 14.98
CA SER A 246 -12.82 10.33 15.66
C SER A 246 -14.14 10.14 16.41
N GLY A 247 -14.91 9.08 16.08
CA GLY A 247 -16.30 8.91 16.53
C GLY A 247 -17.31 9.81 15.81
N GLN A 248 -16.87 10.68 14.92
CA GLN A 248 -17.72 11.65 14.22
C GLN A 248 -18.24 11.07 12.91
N LYS A 249 -19.54 10.93 12.76
CA LYS A 249 -20.17 10.53 11.52
C LYS A 249 -20.37 11.74 10.61
N ILE A 250 -19.61 11.78 9.52
CA ILE A 250 -19.70 12.83 8.50
C ILE A 250 -20.37 12.26 7.26
N HIS A 251 -21.28 13.01 6.67
CA HIS A 251 -21.99 12.66 5.44
C HIS A 251 -22.45 13.94 4.73
N GLY A 252 -22.83 13.80 3.48
CA GLY A 252 -23.38 14.90 2.67
C GLY A 252 -22.84 14.91 1.25
N ALA A 253 -23.68 15.35 0.31
CA ALA A 253 -23.36 15.40 -1.12
C ALA A 253 -22.11 16.25 -1.44
N LYS A 254 -21.77 17.21 -0.58
CA LYS A 254 -20.59 18.09 -0.76
C LYS A 254 -19.24 17.35 -0.79
N TYR A 255 -19.17 16.14 -0.26
CA TYR A 255 -17.95 15.32 -0.25
C TYR A 255 -17.81 14.43 -1.48
N TYR A 256 -18.82 14.41 -2.32
CA TYR A 256 -18.86 13.59 -3.51
C TYR A 256 -18.94 14.45 -4.77
N ARG A 257 -18.48 13.88 -5.84
CA ARG A 257 -18.53 14.53 -7.13
C ARG A 257 -19.97 14.68 -7.59
N GLY A 258 -20.42 15.94 -7.72
CA GLY A 258 -21.76 16.30 -8.20
C GLY A 258 -21.83 16.71 -9.67
N ILE A 259 -20.79 16.42 -10.48
CA ILE A 259 -20.71 16.87 -11.90
C ILE A 259 -21.13 15.71 -12.79
N SER A 260 -21.90 16.01 -13.87
CA SER A 260 -22.19 15.02 -14.90
C SER A 260 -20.88 14.52 -15.54
N ASN A 261 -20.83 13.25 -15.92
CA ASN A 261 -19.66 12.65 -16.53
C ASN A 261 -19.12 13.43 -17.74
N ALA A 262 -20.02 13.98 -18.56
CA ALA A 262 -19.66 14.73 -19.76
C ALA A 262 -18.89 16.03 -19.48
N ASP A 263 -19.32 16.81 -18.49
CA ASP A 263 -18.66 18.06 -18.13
C ASP A 263 -17.32 17.85 -17.44
N TYR A 264 -17.20 16.75 -16.72
CA TYR A 264 -15.97 16.39 -16.04
C TYR A 264 -14.90 15.90 -17.01
N ILE A 265 -15.25 15.01 -17.93
CA ILE A 265 -14.32 14.50 -18.95
C ILE A 265 -13.72 15.64 -19.77
N LYS A 266 -14.51 16.67 -20.11
CA LYS A 266 -14.02 17.87 -20.81
C LYS A 266 -12.95 18.64 -20.04
N GLY A 267 -12.93 18.55 -18.71
CA GLY A 267 -11.95 19.25 -17.85
C GLY A 267 -10.67 18.44 -17.56
N LEU A 268 -10.65 17.15 -17.90
CA LEU A 268 -9.48 16.31 -17.68
C LEU A 268 -8.40 16.53 -18.73
N LYS A 269 -7.14 16.46 -18.29
CA LYS A 269 -6.01 16.42 -19.23
C LYS A 269 -5.86 15.00 -19.79
N PRO A 270 -5.45 14.87 -21.06
CA PRO A 270 -5.06 13.57 -21.60
C PRO A 270 -3.95 12.96 -20.75
N ASP A 271 -3.97 11.63 -20.62
CA ASP A 271 -2.86 10.85 -20.06
C ASP A 271 -1.71 10.72 -21.06
N THR A 272 -0.67 9.98 -20.70
CA THR A 272 0.50 9.72 -21.56
C THR A 272 0.17 9.05 -22.89
N CYS A 273 -1.00 8.38 -23.00
CA CYS A 273 -1.49 7.77 -24.24
C CYS A 273 -2.55 8.61 -24.96
N GLY A 274 -2.77 9.86 -24.53
CA GLY A 274 -3.78 10.75 -25.13
C GLY A 274 -5.22 10.44 -24.75
N SER A 275 -5.47 9.52 -23.83
CA SER A 275 -6.81 9.17 -23.35
C SER A 275 -7.30 10.14 -22.28
N VAL A 276 -8.61 10.41 -22.27
CA VAL A 276 -9.24 11.31 -21.31
C VAL A 276 -10.41 10.60 -20.64
N GLY A 277 -10.29 10.34 -19.34
CA GLY A 277 -11.40 9.85 -18.51
C GLY A 277 -12.08 8.57 -19.00
N SER A 278 -11.32 7.66 -19.61
CA SER A 278 -11.85 6.43 -20.21
C SER A 278 -11.33 5.15 -19.58
N LYS A 279 -10.52 5.26 -18.50
CA LYS A 279 -9.92 4.08 -17.88
C LYS A 279 -10.92 3.37 -16.96
N MET A 280 -10.93 2.03 -17.05
CA MET A 280 -11.66 1.21 -16.09
C MET A 280 -10.82 1.06 -14.83
N VAL A 281 -11.37 1.46 -13.70
CA VAL A 281 -10.72 1.35 -12.39
C VAL A 281 -11.67 0.73 -11.38
N GLY A 282 -11.14 -0.09 -10.48
CA GLY A 282 -11.86 -0.58 -9.31
C GLY A 282 -10.95 -0.55 -8.09
N ILE A 283 -11.49 -0.18 -6.93
CA ILE A 283 -10.74 -0.13 -5.68
C ILE A 283 -11.02 -1.39 -4.86
N ILE A 284 -10.02 -2.22 -4.68
CA ILE A 284 -10.09 -3.33 -3.73
C ILE A 284 -9.67 -2.84 -2.34
N ASN A 285 -10.62 -2.86 -1.41
CA ASN A 285 -10.44 -2.39 -0.05
C ASN A 285 -10.53 -3.56 0.92
N ARG A 286 -9.44 -3.83 1.63
CA ARG A 286 -9.40 -4.82 2.69
C ARG A 286 -9.78 -4.19 4.02
N GLU A 287 -10.92 -4.61 4.56
CA GLU A 287 -11.38 -4.31 5.91
C GLU A 287 -11.36 -5.57 6.79
N PRO A 288 -10.77 -5.53 7.99
CA PRO A 288 -10.90 -6.62 8.95
C PRO A 288 -12.38 -6.93 9.20
N HIS A 289 -12.73 -8.22 9.14
CA HIS A 289 -14.08 -8.76 9.36
C HIS A 289 -15.10 -8.53 8.22
N VAL A 290 -14.90 -7.60 7.29
CA VAL A 290 -15.82 -7.34 6.16
C VAL A 290 -15.30 -7.96 4.86
N SER A 291 -14.17 -7.48 4.37
CA SER A 291 -13.56 -7.89 3.10
C SER A 291 -12.16 -8.49 3.31
N LYS A 292 -12.00 -9.24 4.39
CA LYS A 292 -10.71 -9.71 4.94
C LYS A 292 -9.78 -10.43 3.95
N ASP A 293 -10.31 -11.05 2.90
CA ASP A 293 -9.55 -11.85 1.96
C ASP A 293 -9.42 -11.21 0.56
N ILE A 294 -10.02 -10.05 0.32
CA ILE A 294 -10.19 -9.50 -1.04
C ILE A 294 -8.86 -9.29 -1.79
N ILE A 295 -7.85 -8.74 -1.14
CA ILE A 295 -6.54 -8.50 -1.78
C ILE A 295 -5.81 -9.81 -2.06
N ARG A 296 -5.85 -10.76 -1.12
CA ARG A 296 -5.30 -12.10 -1.34
C ARG A 296 -6.03 -12.83 -2.46
N TYR A 297 -7.35 -12.73 -2.50
CA TYR A 297 -8.20 -13.28 -3.56
C TYR A 297 -7.81 -12.69 -4.91
N PHE A 298 -7.68 -11.36 -5.00
CA PHE A 298 -7.22 -10.68 -6.21
C PHE A 298 -5.88 -11.23 -6.71
N TYR A 299 -4.81 -11.21 -5.89
CA TYR A 299 -3.50 -11.66 -6.33
C TYR A 299 -3.48 -13.12 -6.79
N ILE A 300 -4.19 -14.01 -6.09
CA ILE A 300 -4.25 -15.43 -6.48
C ILE A 300 -4.94 -15.60 -7.83
N ASN A 301 -6.05 -14.92 -8.06
CA ASN A 301 -6.79 -15.06 -9.31
C ASN A 301 -6.08 -14.34 -10.46
N ALA A 302 -5.57 -13.14 -10.28
CA ALA A 302 -4.78 -12.42 -11.28
C ALA A 302 -3.60 -13.29 -11.80
N ILE A 303 -2.89 -13.96 -10.88
CA ILE A 303 -1.79 -14.86 -11.22
C ILE A 303 -2.30 -16.14 -11.91
N ASN A 304 -3.43 -16.70 -11.47
CA ASN A 304 -3.97 -17.93 -12.05
C ASN A 304 -4.56 -17.71 -13.46
N ASP A 305 -5.11 -16.53 -13.72
CA ASP A 305 -5.77 -16.21 -14.99
C ASP A 305 -4.79 -15.66 -16.04
N ALA A 306 -3.57 -15.26 -15.63
CA ALA A 306 -2.52 -14.81 -16.55
C ALA A 306 -2.21 -15.84 -17.63
N LYS A 307 -2.08 -15.37 -18.88
CA LYS A 307 -1.81 -16.16 -20.08
C LYS A 307 -0.37 -15.99 -20.59
N ASP A 308 0.15 -14.74 -20.56
CA ASP A 308 1.41 -14.39 -21.23
C ASP A 308 2.49 -13.97 -20.22
N SER A 309 2.23 -12.99 -19.37
CA SER A 309 3.26 -12.40 -18.52
C SER A 309 2.75 -11.86 -17.19
N ILE A 310 3.62 -11.95 -16.19
CA ILE A 310 3.44 -11.30 -14.88
C ILE A 310 4.75 -10.60 -14.54
N LYS A 311 4.68 -9.29 -14.25
CA LYS A 311 5.79 -8.56 -13.61
C LYS A 311 5.34 -8.06 -12.25
N LEU A 312 6.19 -8.20 -11.25
CA LEU A 312 5.87 -7.91 -9.85
C LEU A 312 7.03 -7.21 -9.15
N ILE A 313 6.73 -6.09 -8.47
CA ILE A 313 7.65 -5.44 -7.53
C ILE A 313 6.96 -5.40 -6.16
N ASN A 314 7.64 -5.86 -5.13
CA ASN A 314 7.13 -5.79 -3.75
C ASN A 314 8.27 -5.84 -2.73
N PRO A 315 8.28 -4.93 -1.71
CA PRO A 315 9.39 -4.83 -0.76
C PRO A 315 9.48 -6.01 0.21
N TYR A 316 8.33 -6.51 0.68
CA TYR A 316 8.25 -7.51 1.73
C TYR A 316 7.66 -8.82 1.20
N PHE A 317 8.53 -9.61 0.58
CA PHE A 317 8.17 -10.78 -0.20
C PHE A 317 8.07 -12.05 0.66
N THR A 318 7.23 -12.01 1.72
CA THR A 318 7.03 -13.16 2.64
C THR A 318 5.79 -13.97 2.26
N LEU A 319 5.78 -14.49 1.04
CA LEU A 319 4.64 -15.10 0.35
C LEU A 319 3.98 -16.25 1.11
N SER A 320 2.65 -16.25 1.13
CA SER A 320 1.86 -17.40 1.57
C SER A 320 2.06 -18.63 0.66
N ARG A 321 1.74 -19.82 1.19
CA ARG A 321 1.79 -21.06 0.39
C ARG A 321 0.93 -20.99 -0.87
N ALA A 322 -0.24 -20.35 -0.78
CA ALA A 322 -1.17 -20.21 -1.91
C ALA A 322 -0.59 -19.35 -3.03
N LEU A 323 0.01 -18.18 -2.72
CA LEU A 323 0.66 -17.32 -3.69
C LEU A 323 1.87 -18.00 -4.36
N LYS A 324 2.71 -18.68 -3.57
CA LYS A 324 3.83 -19.48 -4.13
C LYS A 324 3.34 -20.59 -5.06
N LYS A 325 2.21 -21.22 -4.73
CA LYS A 325 1.59 -22.23 -5.62
C LYS A 325 1.07 -21.59 -6.91
N ALA A 326 0.39 -20.45 -6.81
CA ALA A 326 -0.13 -19.74 -8.00
C ALA A 326 0.99 -19.33 -8.95
N LEU A 327 2.07 -18.70 -8.47
CA LEU A 327 3.24 -18.31 -9.29
C LEU A 327 3.91 -19.51 -9.96
N ARG A 328 4.10 -20.62 -9.24
CA ARG A 328 4.66 -21.86 -9.83
C ARG A 328 3.74 -22.45 -10.90
N ASN A 329 2.43 -22.40 -10.70
CA ASN A 329 1.47 -22.89 -11.67
C ASN A 329 1.41 -21.99 -12.90
N ALA A 330 1.54 -20.68 -12.76
CA ALA A 330 1.67 -19.75 -13.88
C ALA A 330 2.89 -20.12 -14.77
N VAL A 331 4.06 -20.31 -14.17
CA VAL A 331 5.25 -20.77 -14.91
C VAL A 331 5.02 -22.11 -15.61
N LYS A 332 4.34 -23.08 -14.96
CA LYS A 332 4.01 -24.37 -15.59
C LYS A 332 3.06 -24.24 -16.78
N ARG A 333 2.23 -23.21 -16.83
CA ARG A 333 1.37 -22.89 -17.97
C ARG A 333 2.12 -22.19 -19.11
N GLY A 334 3.40 -21.84 -18.92
CA GLY A 334 4.20 -21.10 -19.88
C GLY A 334 4.20 -19.58 -19.68
N VAL A 335 3.54 -19.07 -18.64
CA VAL A 335 3.51 -17.63 -18.32
C VAL A 335 4.90 -17.16 -17.90
N LYS A 336 5.37 -16.07 -18.49
CA LYS A 336 6.63 -15.41 -18.14
C LYS A 336 6.46 -14.66 -16.82
N VAL A 337 7.02 -15.16 -15.72
CA VAL A 337 6.93 -14.56 -14.40
C VAL A 337 8.25 -13.89 -14.05
N GLU A 338 8.25 -12.55 -13.93
CA GLU A 338 9.40 -11.74 -13.54
C GLU A 338 9.11 -11.01 -12.22
N ILE A 339 10.04 -11.06 -11.27
CA ILE A 339 9.90 -10.48 -9.93
C ILE A 339 11.13 -9.64 -9.67
N LEU A 340 10.95 -8.40 -9.23
CA LEU A 340 12.02 -7.50 -8.83
C LEU A 340 11.95 -7.24 -7.33
N LEU A 341 13.06 -7.46 -6.64
CA LEU A 341 13.25 -7.24 -5.22
C LEU A 341 14.51 -6.41 -4.99
N SER A 342 14.54 -5.65 -3.91
CA SER A 342 15.75 -4.88 -3.54
C SER A 342 16.71 -5.73 -2.71
N VAL A 343 18.01 -5.57 -2.98
CA VAL A 343 19.09 -6.13 -2.15
C VAL A 343 19.12 -5.48 -0.78
N LYS A 344 18.89 -4.17 -0.73
CA LYS A 344 18.81 -3.37 0.50
C LYS A 344 17.40 -3.39 1.07
N SER A 345 17.28 -3.19 2.38
CA SER A 345 15.98 -3.09 3.07
C SER A 345 16.08 -2.16 4.28
N ASP A 346 14.97 -1.59 4.63
CA ASP A 346 14.75 -0.72 5.78
C ASP A 346 14.51 -1.51 7.09
N ILE A 347 14.28 -2.83 6.99
CA ILE A 347 13.97 -3.69 8.13
C ILE A 347 14.86 -4.95 8.14
N PRO A 348 15.22 -5.47 9.32
CA PRO A 348 15.96 -6.74 9.47
C PRO A 348 15.01 -7.94 9.30
N LEU A 349 15.52 -9.13 9.06
CA LEU A 349 14.89 -10.45 9.02
C LEU A 349 13.87 -10.69 7.90
N THR A 350 12.87 -9.80 7.68
CA THR A 350 11.87 -9.95 6.62
C THR A 350 12.49 -10.09 5.23
N PRO A 351 13.56 -9.33 4.87
CA PRO A 351 14.25 -9.52 3.59
C PRO A 351 14.87 -10.91 3.44
N ASP A 352 15.39 -11.48 4.51
CA ASP A 352 15.98 -12.84 4.45
C ASP A 352 14.93 -13.90 4.07
N CYS A 353 13.70 -13.77 4.60
CA CYS A 353 12.56 -14.59 4.18
C CYS A 353 12.22 -14.34 2.70
N GLY A 354 12.19 -13.07 2.27
CA GLY A 354 11.94 -12.68 0.89
C GLY A 354 12.96 -13.27 -0.07
N PHE A 355 14.24 -13.18 0.23
CA PHE A 355 15.33 -13.74 -0.57
C PHE A 355 15.27 -15.27 -0.64
N TYR A 356 14.92 -15.93 0.46
CA TYR A 356 14.69 -17.37 0.45
C TYR A 356 13.52 -17.75 -0.45
N ASN A 357 12.39 -17.05 -0.37
CA ASN A 357 11.23 -17.27 -1.25
C ASN A 357 11.58 -17.03 -2.72
N ALA A 358 12.32 -15.96 -3.02
CA ALA A 358 12.80 -15.64 -4.36
C ALA A 358 13.68 -16.77 -4.95
N HIS A 359 14.64 -17.26 -4.15
CA HIS A 359 15.47 -18.39 -4.55
C HIS A 359 14.65 -19.67 -4.82
N GLN A 360 13.64 -19.96 -4.00
CA GLN A 360 12.75 -21.11 -4.23
C GLN A 360 11.92 -20.96 -5.52
N LEU A 361 11.44 -19.76 -5.83
CA LEU A 361 10.67 -19.47 -7.03
C LEU A 361 11.56 -19.47 -8.28
N MET A 362 12.80 -18.95 -8.18
CA MET A 362 13.79 -19.04 -9.26
C MET A 362 14.01 -20.50 -9.67
N LYS A 363 14.18 -21.42 -8.71
CA LYS A 363 14.30 -22.86 -8.96
C LYS A 363 13.07 -23.48 -9.64
N LYS A 364 11.94 -22.78 -9.63
CA LYS A 364 10.69 -23.21 -10.26
C LYS A 364 10.40 -22.46 -11.57
N GLY A 365 11.38 -21.72 -12.09
CA GLY A 365 11.32 -21.07 -13.39
C GLY A 365 10.89 -19.61 -13.38
N CYS A 366 10.63 -19.00 -12.22
CA CYS A 366 10.44 -17.55 -12.14
C CYS A 366 11.78 -16.83 -12.39
N THR A 367 11.77 -15.75 -13.15
CA THR A 367 12.93 -14.86 -13.29
C THR A 367 12.93 -13.86 -12.14
N ILE A 368 14.02 -13.80 -11.38
CA ILE A 368 14.19 -12.91 -10.24
C ILE A 368 15.26 -11.87 -10.54
N TRP A 369 14.92 -10.61 -10.37
CA TRP A 369 15.81 -9.46 -10.49
C TRP A 369 16.08 -8.86 -9.11
N MET A 370 17.36 -8.60 -8.80
CA MET A 370 17.80 -8.09 -7.51
C MET A 370 18.36 -6.68 -7.72
N TYR A 371 17.59 -5.67 -7.33
CA TYR A 371 17.92 -4.26 -7.49
C TYR A 371 18.96 -3.81 -6.48
N GLU A 372 20.04 -3.15 -6.92
CA GLU A 372 21.21 -2.84 -6.10
C GLU A 372 21.32 -1.37 -5.67
N LYS A 373 20.77 -0.43 -6.46
CA LYS A 373 21.05 1.01 -6.27
C LYS A 373 20.23 1.70 -5.18
N GLY A 374 19.20 1.06 -4.64
CA GLY A 374 18.34 1.65 -3.62
C GLY A 374 17.39 0.64 -3.03
N PHE A 375 16.25 1.14 -2.53
CA PHE A 375 15.19 0.33 -1.98
C PHE A 375 13.86 0.59 -2.71
N HIS A 376 13.31 -0.44 -3.30
CA HIS A 376 11.96 -0.42 -3.86
C HIS A 376 10.93 -0.77 -2.80
N HIS A 377 10.21 0.24 -2.34
CA HIS A 377 9.03 0.05 -1.50
C HIS A 377 7.74 -0.06 -2.34
N THR A 378 7.87 -0.09 -3.66
CA THR A 378 6.78 -0.20 -4.65
C THR A 378 5.99 -1.51 -4.50
N LYS A 379 4.67 -1.43 -4.64
CA LYS A 379 3.75 -2.55 -4.58
C LYS A 379 2.89 -2.56 -5.84
N ILE A 380 3.40 -3.19 -6.89
CA ILE A 380 2.72 -3.28 -8.18
C ILE A 380 2.73 -4.72 -8.69
N ILE A 381 1.74 -5.05 -9.48
CA ILE A 381 1.72 -6.19 -10.37
C ILE A 381 1.15 -5.73 -11.71
N THR A 382 1.77 -6.18 -12.82
CA THR A 382 1.20 -6.08 -14.16
C THR A 382 0.93 -7.48 -14.69
N VAL A 383 -0.15 -7.65 -15.44
CA VAL A 383 -0.58 -8.95 -15.98
C VAL A 383 -0.94 -8.79 -17.44
N ASP A 384 -0.28 -9.58 -18.28
CA ASP A 384 -0.51 -9.74 -19.73
C ASP A 384 -0.51 -8.40 -20.52
N GLY A 385 0.10 -7.34 -19.98
CA GLY A 385 0.05 -6.00 -20.55
C GLY A 385 -1.36 -5.38 -20.57
N GLN A 386 -2.34 -5.96 -19.87
CA GLN A 386 -3.75 -5.60 -19.92
C GLN A 386 -4.23 -4.84 -18.70
N PHE A 387 -3.80 -5.23 -17.52
CA PHE A 387 -4.15 -4.56 -16.26
C PHE A 387 -3.00 -4.55 -15.27
N CYS A 388 -3.08 -3.64 -14.33
CA CYS A 388 -2.09 -3.48 -13.27
C CYS A 388 -2.73 -3.09 -11.95
N THR A 389 -1.93 -3.06 -10.87
CA THR A 389 -2.35 -2.43 -9.60
C THR A 389 -1.31 -1.48 -9.07
N VAL A 390 -1.80 -0.43 -8.41
CA VAL A 390 -1.03 0.47 -7.55
C VAL A 390 -1.76 0.57 -6.21
N GLY A 391 -1.06 0.37 -5.09
CA GLY A 391 -1.71 0.42 -3.78
C GLY A 391 -0.78 0.28 -2.60
N SER A 392 -1.38 0.04 -1.44
CA SER A 392 -0.67 -0.03 -0.16
C SER A 392 -0.21 -1.44 0.22
N ALA A 393 -0.80 -2.50 -0.39
CA ALA A 393 -0.69 -3.87 0.09
C ALA A 393 0.65 -4.53 -0.23
N ASN A 394 1.35 -4.95 0.81
CA ASN A 394 2.51 -5.82 0.70
C ASN A 394 2.10 -7.29 0.52
N LEU A 395 2.97 -8.08 -0.11
CA LEU A 395 2.77 -9.53 -0.25
C LEU A 395 3.27 -10.30 0.99
N ASN A 396 2.86 -9.84 2.16
CA ASN A 396 3.18 -10.45 3.44
C ASN A 396 1.90 -10.85 4.22
N ALA A 397 2.07 -11.59 5.31
CA ALA A 397 0.93 -12.05 6.09
C ALA A 397 0.16 -10.87 6.72
N ARG A 398 0.87 -9.81 7.09
CA ARG A 398 0.31 -8.65 7.73
C ARG A 398 -0.70 -7.94 6.82
N SER A 399 -0.29 -7.54 5.62
CA SER A 399 -1.16 -6.87 4.64
C SER A 399 -2.29 -7.77 4.14
N LEU A 400 -2.03 -9.08 3.97
CA LEU A 400 -3.02 -9.98 3.38
C LEU A 400 -4.03 -10.58 4.38
N ARG A 401 -3.81 -10.41 5.72
CA ARG A 401 -4.65 -11.05 6.75
C ARG A 401 -5.11 -10.11 7.87
N TRP A 402 -4.36 -9.06 8.18
CA TRP A 402 -4.55 -8.30 9.41
C TRP A 402 -4.92 -6.85 9.17
N ASP A 403 -4.08 -6.10 8.46
CA ASP A 403 -4.20 -4.66 8.35
C ASP A 403 -5.24 -4.24 7.31
N ARG A 404 -5.72 -3.00 7.42
CA ARG A 404 -6.49 -2.32 6.39
C ARG A 404 -5.56 -1.95 5.27
N GLU A 405 -5.93 -2.30 4.06
CA GLU A 405 -5.14 -2.07 2.84
C GLU A 405 -6.07 -1.74 1.68
N GLU A 406 -5.58 -1.01 0.70
CA GLU A 406 -6.28 -0.80 -0.56
C GLU A 406 -5.32 -0.90 -1.75
N ASN A 407 -5.85 -1.34 -2.89
CA ASN A 407 -5.18 -1.23 -4.18
C ASN A 407 -6.18 -0.75 -5.23
N ALA A 408 -5.74 0.19 -6.06
CA ALA A 408 -6.41 0.48 -7.32
C ALA A 408 -6.06 -0.61 -8.33
N VAL A 409 -7.07 -1.29 -8.86
CA VAL A 409 -6.96 -2.19 -10.01
C VAL A 409 -7.30 -1.38 -11.24
N ILE A 410 -6.33 -1.19 -12.12
CA ILE A 410 -6.43 -0.34 -13.31
C ILE A 410 -6.42 -1.26 -14.53
N VAL A 411 -7.54 -1.32 -15.23
CA VAL A 411 -7.71 -2.13 -16.44
C VAL A 411 -7.53 -1.21 -17.64
N ASP A 412 -6.27 -1.03 -18.01
CA ASP A 412 -5.84 -0.13 -19.07
C ASP A 412 -4.45 -0.54 -19.58
N ALA A 413 -4.35 -0.86 -20.85
CA ALA A 413 -3.11 -1.33 -21.46
C ALA A 413 -2.00 -0.25 -21.44
N CYS A 414 -2.35 1.02 -21.58
CA CYS A 414 -1.41 2.12 -21.55
C CYS A 414 -0.75 2.26 -20.17
N THR A 415 -1.54 2.37 -19.12
CA THR A 415 -1.03 2.45 -17.73
C THR A 415 -0.23 1.21 -17.37
N THR A 416 -0.65 0.03 -17.86
CA THR A 416 0.09 -1.21 -17.63
C THR A 416 1.44 -1.19 -18.34
N HIS A 417 1.49 -0.65 -19.55
CA HIS A 417 2.74 -0.50 -20.32
C HIS A 417 3.72 0.49 -19.65
N GLU A 418 3.23 1.62 -19.12
CA GLU A 418 4.07 2.56 -18.35
C GLU A 418 4.74 1.87 -17.14
N LEU A 419 4.01 1.01 -16.43
CA LEU A 419 4.58 0.24 -15.32
C LEU A 419 5.55 -0.86 -15.81
N ASP A 420 5.29 -1.44 -16.96
CA ASP A 420 6.18 -2.41 -17.59
C ASP A 420 7.49 -1.77 -18.02
N GLU A 421 7.46 -0.55 -18.60
CA GLU A 421 8.66 0.22 -18.93
C GLU A 421 9.47 0.60 -17.69
N LEU A 422 8.79 1.00 -16.61
CA LEU A 422 9.44 1.25 -15.32
C LEU A 422 10.14 -0.02 -14.81
N PHE A 423 9.49 -1.17 -14.87
CA PHE A 423 10.09 -2.45 -14.49
C PHE A 423 11.34 -2.75 -15.32
N GLU A 424 11.27 -2.60 -16.66
CA GLU A 424 12.42 -2.81 -17.55
C GLU A 424 13.57 -1.83 -17.29
N ALA A 425 13.26 -0.56 -16.96
CA ALA A 425 14.27 0.42 -16.58
C ALA A 425 15.00 0.01 -15.29
N GLN A 426 14.28 -0.49 -14.30
CA GLN A 426 14.88 -0.92 -13.03
C GLN A 426 15.74 -2.19 -13.15
N LYS A 427 15.51 -3.02 -14.15
CA LYS A 427 16.34 -4.19 -14.45
C LYS A 427 17.78 -3.80 -14.83
N LYS A 428 18.00 -2.61 -15.38
CA LYS A 428 19.35 -2.12 -15.77
C LYS A 428 20.27 -1.98 -14.53
N ASP A 429 19.68 -1.71 -13.36
CA ASP A 429 20.38 -1.56 -12.09
C ASP A 429 20.20 -2.80 -11.18
N SER A 430 19.87 -3.93 -11.79
CA SER A 430 19.60 -5.19 -11.10
C SER A 430 20.44 -6.33 -11.68
N PHE A 431 20.80 -7.29 -10.86
CA PHE A 431 21.32 -8.55 -11.36
C PHE A 431 20.23 -9.63 -11.41
N LYS A 432 20.30 -10.49 -12.41
CA LYS A 432 19.45 -11.68 -12.47
C LYS A 432 19.94 -12.72 -11.47
N LEU A 433 19.05 -13.17 -10.61
CA LEU A 433 19.37 -14.21 -9.62
C LEU A 433 19.50 -15.57 -10.34
N THR A 434 20.65 -16.21 -10.15
CA THR A 434 20.97 -17.58 -10.60
C THR A 434 21.47 -18.39 -9.41
N GLU A 435 21.57 -19.71 -9.55
CA GLU A 435 22.10 -20.55 -8.47
C GLU A 435 23.57 -20.20 -8.11
N ALA A 436 24.38 -19.88 -9.14
CA ALA A 436 25.76 -19.44 -8.94
C ALA A 436 25.80 -18.11 -8.19
N LYS A 437 25.00 -17.11 -8.64
CA LYS A 437 24.92 -15.80 -7.99
C LYS A 437 24.37 -15.89 -6.59
N TRP A 438 23.39 -16.75 -6.32
CA TRP A 438 22.85 -17.02 -4.99
C TRP A 438 23.94 -17.51 -4.03
N LYS A 439 24.74 -18.50 -4.45
CA LYS A 439 25.84 -19.05 -3.63
C LYS A 439 26.95 -18.02 -3.38
N GLN A 440 27.24 -17.16 -4.35
CA GLN A 440 28.21 -16.08 -4.22
C GLN A 440 27.71 -14.96 -3.30
N TRP A 441 26.46 -14.55 -3.45
CA TRP A 441 25.87 -13.40 -2.75
C TRP A 441 25.50 -13.69 -1.31
N ARG A 442 25.01 -14.92 -1.02
CA ARG A 442 24.52 -15.28 0.32
C ARG A 442 25.42 -16.33 0.99
N THR A 443 25.96 -15.98 2.16
CA THR A 443 26.73 -16.95 2.98
C THR A 443 25.85 -18.11 3.46
N PRO A 444 26.43 -19.26 3.87
CA PRO A 444 25.68 -20.39 4.46
C PRO A 444 24.79 -19.95 5.64
N TRP A 445 25.31 -19.07 6.51
CA TRP A 445 24.56 -18.52 7.64
C TRP A 445 23.37 -17.69 7.21
N GLN A 446 23.53 -16.81 6.21
CA GLN A 446 22.43 -15.99 5.67
C GLN A 446 21.37 -16.85 4.99
N ARG A 447 21.76 -17.94 4.33
CA ARG A 447 20.82 -18.91 3.74
C ARG A 447 20.03 -19.65 4.81
N PHE A 448 20.69 -20.09 5.89
CA PHE A 448 20.03 -20.68 7.06
C PHE A 448 19.06 -19.69 7.71
N ARG A 449 19.48 -18.45 7.93
CA ARG A 449 18.63 -17.39 8.51
C ARG A 449 17.39 -17.13 7.63
N GLY A 450 17.53 -17.14 6.31
CA GLY A 450 16.41 -17.01 5.37
C GLY A 450 15.44 -18.18 5.44
N TRP A 451 15.94 -19.40 5.54
CA TRP A 451 15.12 -20.59 5.76
C TRP A 451 14.38 -20.52 7.09
N PHE A 452 15.06 -20.14 8.17
CA PHE A 452 14.43 -19.99 9.48
C PHE A 452 13.36 -18.88 9.48
N ALA A 453 13.68 -17.71 8.91
CA ALA A 453 12.72 -16.62 8.74
C ALA A 453 11.49 -17.05 7.91
N HIS A 454 11.69 -17.92 6.92
CA HIS A 454 10.58 -18.47 6.14
C HIS A 454 9.61 -19.33 6.97
N LEU A 455 10.06 -20.02 8.00
CA LEU A 455 9.17 -20.76 8.93
C LEU A 455 8.26 -19.80 9.69
N LEU A 456 8.73 -18.57 9.93
CA LEU A 456 7.98 -17.50 10.60
C LEU A 456 7.11 -16.67 9.63
N SER A 457 7.11 -16.98 8.33
CA SER A 457 6.36 -16.22 7.30
C SER A 457 4.86 -16.04 7.57
N PRO A 458 4.13 -16.89 8.31
CA PRO A 458 2.75 -16.63 8.68
C PRO A 458 2.57 -15.43 9.62
N PHE A 459 3.66 -14.96 10.23
CA PHE A 459 3.68 -13.86 11.21
C PHE A 459 4.44 -12.62 10.71
N LEU A 460 5.14 -12.71 9.56
CA LEU A 460 5.92 -11.64 8.95
C LEU A 460 5.14 -10.85 7.88
#